data_f81f4b7a1e0e09b0a694cefed313a48e
#
_entry.id   f81f4b7a1e0e09b0a694cefed313a48e
#
_cell.length_a   1.000
_cell.length_b   1.000
_cell.length_c   1.000
_cell.angle_alpha   90.00
_cell.angle_beta   90.00
_cell.angle_gamma   90.00
#
_symmetry.space_group_name_H-M   'P 1'
#
loop_
_entity.id
_entity.type
_entity.pdbx_description
1 polymer ?
#
loop_
_entity_poly.entity_id
_entity_poly.type
_entity_poly.pdbx_seq_one_letter_code
_entity_poly.pdbx_strand_id
1 'polypeptide(L)'
;MKLNIKILSIFILGLFLFQPLSVSADDLTETVQLSLVITSDNQINLTVVKEVEKGINSYDAIKELVVVGVKDTSYGPQIISLGGVEAIGNTYWALYVNGSMSMVGAHDVILSEDTFIRLNMEAF
;
A
#
# COMPACT_ATOMS: atom_id res chain seq x y z
N MET A 1 7.44 -2.76 -45.71
CA MET A 1 7.43 -3.10 -44.79
C MET A 1 7.56 -3.09 -44.62
N LYS A 2 7.39 -2.88 -44.73
CA LYS A 2 7.24 -3.14 -43.83
C LYS A 2 7.11 -3.02 -43.23
N LEU A 3 6.87 -2.85 -43.67
CA LEU A 3 6.49 -3.09 -42.46
C LEU A 3 6.48 -2.92 -42.11
N ASN A 4 6.63 -3.00 -42.64
CA ASN A 4 6.54 -3.18 -41.64
C ASN A 4 6.32 -2.92 -41.22
N ILE A 5 6.46 -2.85 -41.36
CA ILE A 5 6.14 -3.03 -40.36
C ILE A 5 5.86 -2.85 -39.92
N LYS A 6 5.95 -2.66 -40.41
CA LYS A 6 5.64 -2.83 -39.47
C LYS A 6 5.22 -2.68 -38.77
N ILE A 7 5.27 -2.68 -39.50
CA ILE A 7 4.82 -2.86 -38.45
C ILE A 7 4.47 -2.63 -37.85
N LEU A 8 4.56 -2.51 -38.47
CA LEU A 8 4.19 -2.66 -37.44
C LEU A 8 3.76 -2.36 -36.87
N SER A 9 4.05 -2.40 -37.43
CA SER A 9 3.67 -2.45 -36.38
C SER A 9 3.11 -2.23 -35.88
N ILE A 10 3.08 -2.11 -36.29
CA ILE A 10 2.49 -2.33 -35.32
C ILE A 10 2.01 -2.13 -34.78
N PHE A 11 2.07 -1.87 -34.85
CA PHE A 11 1.62 -2.13 -33.89
C PHE A 11 1.07 -1.90 -33.63
N ILE A 12 1.30 -2.05 -34.18
CA ILE A 12 0.78 -2.29 -33.36
C ILE A 12 0.37 -2.14 -32.94
N LEU A 13 0.32 -1.92 -33.47
CA LEU A 13 -0.17 -2.14 -32.59
C LEU A 13 -0.67 -2.06 -32.19
N GLY A 14 -0.34 -1.97 -32.82
CA GLY A 14 -0.84 -2.33 -31.87
C GLY A 14 -1.44 -2.16 -31.61
N LEU A 15 -1.65 -2.16 -31.63
CA LEU A 15 -2.29 -2.37 -30.80
C LEU A 15 -2.73 -2.16 -30.52
N PHE A 16 -2.88 -2.17 -30.79
CA PHE A 16 -3.49 -2.30 -29.93
C PHE A 16 -4.05 -2.06 -29.73
N LEU A 17 -4.03 -2.08 -30.18
CA LEU A 17 -4.65 -2.17 -29.44
C LEU A 17 -5.09 -1.98 -29.15
N PHE A 18 -5.44 -2.08 -29.36
CA PHE A 18 -6.00 -2.14 -28.62
C PHE A 18 -6.64 -2.14 -28.38
N GLN A 19 -6.95 -2.10 -28.25
CA GLN A 19 -7.63 -2.36 -27.87
C GLN A 19 -8.28 -2.28 -27.54
N PRO A 20 -8.86 -2.21 -27.64
CA PRO A 20 -9.62 -1.94 -27.18
C PRO A 20 -10.02 -2.20 -26.70
N LEU A 21 -10.12 -2.13 -26.35
CA LEU A 21 -10.59 -2.52 -25.60
C LEU A 21 -11.74 -2.47 -25.05
N SER A 22 -12.42 -3.12 -24.87
CA SER A 22 -13.57 -2.89 -24.05
C SER A 22 -13.17 -2.91 -22.59
N VAL A 23 -13.49 -1.83 -21.91
CA VAL A 23 -13.16 -1.69 -20.51
C VAL A 23 -14.37 -2.19 -19.72
N SER A 24 -14.19 -3.25 -18.94
CA SER A 24 -15.26 -3.75 -18.08
C SER A 24 -15.42 -2.83 -16.88
N ALA A 25 -16.51 -2.98 -16.12
CA ALA A 25 -16.73 -2.18 -14.92
C ALA A 25 -15.61 -2.40 -13.89
N ASP A 26 -15.04 -3.60 -13.86
CA ASP A 26 -13.95 -3.90 -12.93
C ASP A 26 -12.69 -3.11 -13.28
N ASP A 27 -12.47 -2.82 -14.57
CA ASP A 27 -11.33 -2.05 -15.00
C ASP A 27 -11.48 -0.58 -14.66
N LEU A 28 -12.67 -0.17 -14.22
CA LEU A 28 -12.95 1.21 -13.82
C LEU A 28 -12.82 1.43 -12.32
N THR A 29 -12.31 0.43 -11.58
CA THR A 29 -12.10 0.59 -10.14
C THR A 29 -11.10 1.72 -9.92
N GLU A 30 -11.49 2.68 -9.08
CA GLU A 30 -10.60 3.79 -8.75
C GLU A 30 -9.52 3.32 -7.80
N THR A 31 -8.34 3.88 -7.98
CA THR A 31 -7.22 3.62 -7.10
C THR A 31 -6.69 4.91 -6.51
N VAL A 32 -5.99 4.78 -5.41
CA VAL A 32 -5.26 5.87 -4.78
C VAL A 32 -3.84 5.39 -4.54
N GLN A 33 -2.92 6.33 -4.38
CA GLN A 33 -1.53 5.99 -4.14
C GLN A 33 -1.28 5.91 -2.64
N LEU A 34 -0.72 4.80 -2.21
CA LEU A 34 -0.24 4.64 -0.84
C LEU A 34 1.28 4.69 -0.85
N SER A 35 1.84 5.64 -0.10
CA SER A 35 3.27 5.70 0.15
C SER A 35 3.48 5.21 1.58
N LEU A 36 4.14 4.08 1.72
CA LEU A 36 4.32 3.43 3.02
C LEU A 36 5.79 3.43 3.39
N VAL A 37 6.09 3.94 4.57
CA VAL A 37 7.44 3.94 5.13
C VAL A 37 7.40 3.20 6.46
N ILE A 38 8.29 2.23 6.62
CA ILE A 38 8.41 1.46 7.86
C ILE A 38 9.84 1.59 8.34
N THR A 39 10.01 2.09 9.56
CA THR A 39 11.35 2.34 10.09
C THR A 39 11.49 1.84 11.52
N SER A 40 12.63 1.25 11.80
CA SER A 40 13.05 0.85 13.14
C SER A 40 14.56 0.93 13.17
N ASP A 41 15.11 1.28 14.33
CA ASP A 41 16.56 1.44 14.50
C ASP A 41 17.30 0.19 14.02
N ASN A 42 18.08 0.32 12.95
CA ASN A 42 18.98 -0.71 12.43
C ASN A 42 18.31 -2.05 12.06
N GLN A 43 16.99 -2.16 12.13
CA GLN A 43 16.32 -3.43 11.84
C GLN A 43 15.54 -3.41 10.54
N ILE A 44 14.86 -2.31 10.25
CA ILE A 44 14.09 -2.21 9.01
C ILE A 44 14.03 -0.75 8.57
N ASN A 45 14.16 -0.56 7.27
CA ASN A 45 13.97 0.75 6.65
C ASN A 45 13.42 0.46 5.26
N LEU A 46 12.10 0.50 5.15
CA LEU A 46 11.40 0.10 3.94
C LEU A 46 10.52 1.24 3.45
N THR A 47 10.57 1.49 2.15
CA THR A 47 9.69 2.45 1.50
C THR A 47 9.02 1.77 0.32
N VAL A 48 7.71 1.80 0.28
CA VAL A 48 6.91 1.21 -0.80
C VAL A 48 5.91 2.24 -1.26
N VAL A 49 5.81 2.42 -2.58
CA VAL A 49 4.78 3.26 -3.18
C VAL A 49 3.96 2.35 -4.08
N LYS A 50 2.67 2.29 -3.86
CA LYS A 50 1.81 1.39 -4.62
C LYS A 50 0.41 1.99 -4.75
N GLU A 51 -0.23 1.70 -5.89
CA GLU A 51 -1.63 2.01 -6.06
C GLU A 51 -2.46 0.92 -5.41
N VAL A 52 -3.44 1.35 -4.64
CA VAL A 52 -4.35 0.44 -3.93
C VAL A 52 -5.77 0.87 -4.22
N GLU A 53 -6.72 0.00 -3.95
CA GLU A 53 -8.12 0.28 -4.22
C GLU A 53 -8.61 1.42 -3.34
N LYS A 54 -9.25 2.42 -3.96
CA LYS A 54 -9.82 3.53 -3.21
C LYS A 54 -10.88 3.01 -2.25
N GLY A 55 -10.78 3.43 -1.00
CA GLY A 55 -11.73 3.02 0.04
C GLY A 55 -11.25 1.84 0.86
N ILE A 56 -10.13 1.21 0.50
CA ILE A 56 -9.55 0.15 1.32
C ILE A 56 -9.07 0.75 2.65
N ASN A 57 -9.14 -0.02 3.73
CA ASN A 57 -8.55 0.46 4.97
C ASN A 57 -7.04 0.21 4.94
N SER A 58 -6.30 1.04 5.69
CA SER A 58 -4.85 1.00 5.61
C SER A 58 -4.27 -0.30 6.13
N TYR A 59 -4.92 -0.95 7.08
CA TYR A 59 -4.44 -2.23 7.61
C TYR A 59 -4.42 -3.29 6.51
N ASP A 60 -5.51 -3.41 5.75
CA ASP A 60 -5.57 -4.38 4.66
C ASP A 60 -4.57 -4.03 3.56
N ALA A 61 -4.40 -2.74 3.27
CA ALA A 61 -3.43 -2.32 2.26
C ALA A 61 -2.00 -2.65 2.69
N ILE A 62 -1.67 -2.42 3.97
CA ILE A 62 -0.34 -2.73 4.49
C ILE A 62 -0.08 -4.24 4.42
N LYS A 63 -1.09 -5.06 4.72
CA LYS A 63 -0.93 -6.52 4.66
C LYS A 63 -0.61 -7.02 3.26
N GLU A 64 -1.02 -6.28 2.24
CA GLU A 64 -0.68 -6.67 0.87
C GLU A 64 0.78 -6.40 0.54
N LEU A 65 1.43 -5.54 1.31
CA LEU A 65 2.78 -5.08 0.99
C LEU A 65 3.86 -5.70 1.85
N VAL A 66 3.53 -6.03 3.11
CA VAL A 66 4.50 -6.59 4.05
C VAL A 66 3.81 -7.63 4.93
N VAL A 67 4.62 -8.49 5.53
CA VAL A 67 4.11 -9.46 6.50
C VAL A 67 3.80 -8.70 7.78
N VAL A 68 2.56 -8.85 8.28
CA VAL A 68 2.09 -8.14 9.47
C VAL A 68 1.72 -9.15 10.53
N GLY A 69 2.26 -8.99 11.74
CA GLY A 69 1.82 -9.73 12.90
C GLY A 69 0.93 -8.85 13.74
N VAL A 70 -0.15 -9.43 14.28
CA VAL A 70 -1.12 -8.64 15.03
C VAL A 70 -1.48 -9.33 16.33
N LYS A 71 -2.00 -8.51 17.24
CA LYS A 71 -2.62 -8.96 18.48
C LYS A 71 -4.04 -8.39 18.50
N ASP A 72 -5.02 -9.24 18.76
CA ASP A 72 -6.40 -8.78 18.86
C ASP A 72 -6.61 -8.05 20.15
N THR A 73 -7.26 -6.90 20.07
CA THR A 73 -7.61 -6.11 21.24
C THR A 73 -9.07 -5.72 21.15
N SER A 74 -9.61 -5.16 22.24
CA SER A 74 -10.99 -4.67 22.23
C SER A 74 -11.19 -3.50 21.28
N TYR A 75 -10.10 -2.89 20.80
CA TYR A 75 -10.14 -1.79 19.84
C TYR A 75 -9.80 -2.23 18.43
N GLY A 76 -9.72 -3.56 18.19
CA GLY A 76 -9.38 -4.11 16.89
C GLY A 76 -7.96 -4.66 16.86
N PRO A 77 -7.50 -5.07 15.66
CA PRO A 77 -6.16 -5.65 15.53
C PRO A 77 -5.09 -4.59 15.75
N GLN A 78 -4.14 -4.90 16.61
CA GLN A 78 -2.99 -4.05 16.87
C GLN A 78 -1.78 -4.64 16.17
N ILE A 79 -1.11 -3.84 15.37
CA ILE A 79 0.10 -4.28 14.67
C ILE A 79 1.22 -4.42 15.70
N ILE A 80 1.81 -5.61 15.80
CA ILE A 80 2.91 -5.86 16.71
C ILE A 80 4.20 -6.22 15.99
N SER A 81 4.12 -6.64 14.72
CA SER A 81 5.33 -6.87 13.93
C SER A 81 5.10 -6.47 12.49
N LEU A 82 6.16 -6.02 11.83
CA LEU A 82 6.15 -5.62 10.45
C LEU A 82 7.43 -6.14 9.80
N GLY A 83 7.26 -6.91 8.71
CA GLY A 83 8.41 -7.47 8.02
C GLY A 83 9.29 -8.33 8.89
N GLY A 84 8.70 -8.98 9.89
CA GLY A 84 9.46 -9.82 10.81
C GLY A 84 10.07 -9.09 11.99
N VAL A 85 9.90 -7.77 12.08
CA VAL A 85 10.44 -6.99 13.18
C VAL A 85 9.35 -6.76 14.21
N GLU A 86 9.51 -7.34 15.37
CA GLU A 86 8.48 -7.32 16.42
C GLU A 86 8.78 -6.19 17.42
N ALA A 87 7.73 -5.47 17.82
CA ALA A 87 7.82 -4.49 18.89
C ALA A 87 7.75 -5.24 20.22
N ILE A 88 8.82 -5.18 20.99
CA ILE A 88 8.93 -5.89 22.27
C ILE A 88 9.23 -4.89 23.38
N GLY A 89 8.97 -5.32 24.62
CA GLY A 89 9.24 -4.49 25.78
C GLY A 89 8.33 -3.27 25.80
N ASN A 90 8.94 -2.11 25.95
CA ASN A 90 8.22 -0.84 25.99
C ASN A 90 8.18 -0.15 24.62
N THR A 91 8.17 -0.93 23.53
CA THR A 91 8.12 -0.36 22.19
C THR A 91 6.80 -0.70 21.51
N TYR A 92 6.47 0.07 20.48
CA TYR A 92 5.26 -0.14 19.70
C TYR A 92 5.46 0.45 18.30
N TRP A 93 4.63 0.01 17.37
CA TRP A 93 4.65 0.55 16.00
C TRP A 93 3.72 1.77 15.97
N ALA A 94 4.32 2.95 15.97
CA ALA A 94 3.58 4.21 15.95
C ALA A 94 3.12 4.51 14.53
N LEU A 95 1.84 4.83 14.37
CA LEU A 95 1.21 5.06 13.08
C LEU A 95 1.07 6.55 12.83
N TYR A 96 1.63 7.01 11.71
CA TYR A 96 1.51 8.39 11.26
C TYR A 96 0.80 8.41 9.91
N VAL A 97 -0.16 9.29 9.76
CA VAL A 97 -0.91 9.45 8.52
C VAL A 97 -0.72 10.88 8.05
N ASN A 98 -0.13 11.02 6.86
CA ASN A 98 0.16 12.34 6.27
C ASN A 98 0.91 13.25 7.22
N GLY A 99 1.86 12.68 7.96
CA GLY A 99 2.74 13.42 8.85
C GLY A 99 2.26 13.64 10.27
N SER A 100 1.03 13.21 10.58
CA SER A 100 0.48 13.38 11.93
C SER A 100 0.23 12.02 12.58
N MET A 101 0.51 11.93 13.88
CA MET A 101 0.23 10.70 14.60
C MET A 101 -1.26 10.40 14.54
N SER A 102 -1.59 9.16 14.21
CA SER A 102 -2.99 8.74 14.11
C SER A 102 -3.55 8.52 15.51
N MET A 103 -4.80 8.95 15.69
CA MET A 103 -5.51 8.71 16.93
C MET A 103 -6.30 7.42 16.90
N VAL A 104 -6.25 6.70 15.77
CA VAL A 104 -6.98 5.42 15.60
C VAL A 104 -6.03 4.40 15.03
N GLY A 105 -6.41 3.13 15.08
CA GLY A 105 -5.61 2.06 14.52
C GLY A 105 -5.66 2.04 13.00
N ALA A 106 -4.74 1.29 12.39
CA ALA A 106 -4.62 1.25 10.93
C ALA A 106 -5.90 0.78 10.26
N HIS A 107 -6.68 -0.10 10.90
CA HIS A 107 -7.90 -0.63 10.30
C HIS A 107 -9.03 0.43 10.24
N ASP A 108 -8.89 1.52 10.97
CA ASP A 108 -9.86 2.61 10.94
C ASP A 108 -9.45 3.76 10.01
N VAL A 109 -8.27 3.65 9.39
CA VAL A 109 -7.80 4.67 8.45
C VAL A 109 -8.21 4.23 7.04
N ILE A 110 -9.13 4.95 6.44
CA ILE A 110 -9.66 4.61 5.10
C ILE A 110 -8.91 5.41 4.05
N LEU A 111 -8.43 4.73 3.01
CA LEU A 111 -7.63 5.35 1.97
C LEU A 111 -8.56 5.86 0.86
N SER A 112 -9.09 7.07 1.06
CA SER A 112 -9.99 7.69 0.08
C SER A 112 -9.27 8.64 -0.86
N GLU A 113 -8.00 8.90 -0.63
CA GLU A 113 -7.16 9.76 -1.45
C GLU A 113 -5.71 9.32 -1.29
N ASP A 114 -4.82 9.89 -2.09
CA ASP A 114 -3.40 9.58 -1.95
C ASP A 114 -2.96 9.86 -0.53
N THR A 115 -2.27 8.90 0.08
CA THR A 115 -1.97 8.95 1.50
C THR A 115 -0.54 8.50 1.75
N PHE A 116 0.13 9.19 2.65
CA PHE A 116 1.44 8.80 3.14
C PHE A 116 1.27 8.21 4.53
N ILE A 117 1.74 6.98 4.71
CA ILE A 117 1.69 6.28 5.99
C ILE A 117 3.11 5.95 6.43
N ARG A 118 3.42 6.27 7.66
CA ARG A 118 4.68 5.88 8.27
C ARG A 118 4.39 5.07 9.53
N LEU A 119 5.05 3.93 9.63
CA LEU A 119 5.03 3.12 10.84
C LEU A 119 6.44 3.12 11.38
N ASN A 120 6.60 3.67 12.58
CA ASN A 120 7.90 3.84 13.19
C ASN A 120 7.91 3.18 14.55
N MET A 121 8.97 2.42 14.85
CA MET A 121 9.09 1.79 16.16
C MET A 121 9.52 2.84 17.17
N GLU A 122 8.70 3.00 18.20
CA GLU A 122 8.93 4.02 19.24
C GLU A 122 8.77 3.41 20.62
N ALA A 123 9.35 4.08 21.60
CA ALA A 123 9.21 3.68 22.99
C ALA A 123 8.10 4.49 23.66
N PHE A 124 7.47 3.88 24.66
CA PHE A 124 6.47 4.58 25.46
C PHE A 124 6.86 4.57 26.93
#